data_bb40fa1d106a592f3951d9d34b28a04a
#
_entry.id   bb40fa1d106a592f3951d9d34b28a04a
#
_cell.length_a   1.000
_cell.length_b   1.000
_cell.length_c   1.000
_cell.angle_alpha   90.00
_cell.angle_beta   90.00
_cell.angle_gamma   90.00
#
_symmetry.space_group_name_H-M   'P 1'
#
loop_
_entity.id
_entity.type
_entity.pdbx_description
1 polymer ?
#
loop_
_entity_poly.entity_id
_entity_poly.type
_entity_poly.pdbx_seq_one_letter_code
_entity_poly.pdbx_strand_id
1 'polypeptide(L)'
;TGIPLIVHTRSAETETLELLKRKKLEKDFKILIHCFTGSRDFAFKLLDLNAFISASGVVTFKKSHELASTFKDIPNNRILVETDSPYLAPVPLRGKTNEPSYIIHTVKFLSELKKISFKEFSKITTNNFFELFGELN
;
A
#
# COMPACT_ATOMS: atom_id res chain seq x y z
N THR A 1 22.01 -6.18 1.35
CA THR A 1 22.01 -4.84 1.98
C THR A 1 21.13 -4.80 3.24
N GLY A 2 20.08 -5.62 3.36
CA GLY A 2 19.13 -5.55 4.50
C GLY A 2 18.05 -4.46 4.33
N ILE A 3 18.12 -3.66 3.28
CA ILE A 3 17.13 -2.61 2.96
C ILE A 3 15.91 -3.25 2.29
N PRO A 4 14.67 -2.84 2.63
CA PRO A 4 13.47 -3.28 1.95
C PRO A 4 13.49 -2.93 0.45
N LEU A 5 12.95 -3.83 -0.37
CA LEU A 5 12.75 -3.60 -1.80
C LEU A 5 11.42 -2.87 -2.01
N ILE A 6 11.46 -1.68 -2.60
CA ILE A 6 10.27 -0.96 -3.04
C ILE A 6 10.03 -1.27 -4.51
N VAL A 7 8.84 -1.80 -4.81
CA VAL A 7 8.47 -2.26 -6.15
C VAL A 7 7.34 -1.40 -6.70
N HIS A 8 7.55 -0.85 -7.89
CA HIS A 8 6.49 -0.32 -8.72
C HIS A 8 6.14 -1.34 -9.82
N THR A 9 4.86 -1.64 -9.98
CA THR A 9 4.39 -2.54 -11.04
C THR A 9 3.11 -2.00 -11.68
N ARG A 10 3.02 -2.09 -12.99
CA ARG A 10 1.84 -1.74 -13.75
C ARG A 10 1.72 -2.68 -14.95
N SER A 11 0.57 -3.36 -15.07
CA SER A 11 0.31 -4.33 -16.16
C SER A 11 1.37 -5.43 -16.29
N ALA A 12 2.03 -5.82 -15.17
CA ALA A 12 3.11 -6.81 -15.12
C ALA A 12 3.02 -7.66 -13.84
N GLU A 13 1.79 -8.07 -13.44
CA GLU A 13 1.56 -8.79 -12.19
C GLU A 13 2.26 -10.14 -12.16
N THR A 14 2.13 -10.92 -13.24
CA THR A 14 2.71 -12.26 -13.35
C THR A 14 4.23 -12.21 -13.28
N GLU A 15 4.85 -11.38 -14.11
CA GLU A 15 6.30 -11.23 -14.18
C GLU A 15 6.88 -10.71 -12.86
N THR A 16 6.18 -9.75 -12.23
CA THR A 16 6.58 -9.20 -10.93
C THR A 16 6.55 -10.30 -9.87
N LEU A 17 5.48 -11.08 -9.81
CA LEU A 17 5.32 -12.15 -8.82
C LEU A 17 6.36 -13.25 -9.00
N GLU A 18 6.59 -13.70 -10.23
CA GLU A 18 7.59 -14.72 -10.56
C GLU A 18 9.01 -14.28 -10.17
N LEU A 19 9.36 -13.02 -10.50
CA LEU A 19 10.65 -12.46 -10.13
C LEU A 19 10.83 -12.39 -8.62
N LEU A 20 9.83 -11.89 -7.89
CA LEU A 20 9.87 -11.78 -6.44
C LEU A 20 9.99 -13.15 -5.77
N LYS A 21 9.20 -14.14 -6.20
CA LYS A 21 9.29 -15.52 -5.70
C LYS A 21 10.67 -16.11 -5.89
N ARG A 22 11.21 -16.01 -7.11
CA ARG A 22 12.54 -16.51 -7.44
C ARG A 22 13.61 -15.85 -6.57
N LYS A 23 13.57 -14.52 -6.43
CA LYS A 23 14.56 -13.79 -5.64
C LYS A 23 14.46 -14.03 -4.15
N LYS A 24 13.26 -14.25 -3.63
CA LYS A 24 13.07 -14.65 -2.23
C LYS A 24 13.66 -16.03 -1.89
N LEU A 25 13.71 -16.96 -2.85
CA LEU A 25 14.39 -18.24 -2.67
C LEU A 25 15.92 -18.09 -2.58
N GLU A 26 16.48 -17.10 -3.27
CA GLU A 26 17.93 -16.81 -3.23
C GLU A 26 18.34 -16.11 -1.93
N LYS A 27 17.50 -15.19 -1.44
CA LYS A 27 17.76 -14.40 -0.23
C LYS A 27 16.46 -13.84 0.31
N ASP A 28 16.27 -13.89 1.64
CA ASP A 28 15.15 -13.22 2.27
C ASP A 28 15.34 -11.71 2.31
N PHE A 29 14.27 -10.97 1.96
CA PHE A 29 14.21 -9.51 2.00
C PHE A 29 12.76 -9.05 2.20
N LYS A 30 12.59 -7.86 2.77
CA LYS A 30 11.29 -7.22 2.94
C LYS A 30 10.85 -6.57 1.64
N ILE A 31 9.54 -6.59 1.35
CA ILE A 31 8.96 -6.10 0.10
C ILE A 31 7.89 -5.07 0.43
N LEU A 32 7.90 -3.95 -0.30
CA LEU A 32 6.82 -2.98 -0.37
C LEU A 32 6.36 -2.84 -1.81
N ILE A 33 5.08 -3.09 -2.06
CA ILE A 33 4.46 -2.72 -3.34
C ILE A 33 3.93 -1.30 -3.21
N HIS A 34 4.62 -0.38 -3.86
CA HIS A 34 4.30 1.04 -3.90
C HIS A 34 3.10 1.30 -4.81
N CYS A 35 2.22 2.20 -4.38
CA CYS A 35 1.05 2.67 -5.15
C CYS A 35 0.24 1.53 -5.77
N PHE A 36 -0.18 0.57 -4.95
CA PHE A 36 -0.84 -0.64 -5.42
C PHE A 36 -2.17 -0.33 -6.11
N THR A 37 -2.28 -0.79 -7.36
CA THR A 37 -3.50 -0.70 -8.18
C THR A 37 -3.81 -2.02 -8.90
N GLY A 38 -3.19 -3.10 -8.44
CA GLY A 38 -3.32 -4.43 -9.05
C GLY A 38 -4.59 -5.17 -8.67
N SER A 39 -4.70 -6.38 -9.19
CA SER A 39 -5.83 -7.28 -8.92
C SER A 39 -5.81 -7.81 -7.48
N ARG A 40 -7.00 -8.25 -7.01
CA ARG A 40 -7.13 -8.90 -5.70
C ARG A 40 -6.28 -10.17 -5.59
N ASP A 41 -6.27 -11.00 -6.63
CA ASP A 41 -5.47 -12.23 -6.68
C ASP A 41 -3.97 -11.92 -6.53
N PHE A 42 -3.50 -10.90 -7.23
CA PHE A 42 -2.11 -10.44 -7.12
C PHE A 42 -1.78 -9.94 -5.70
N ALA A 43 -2.66 -9.14 -5.09
CA ALA A 43 -2.46 -8.68 -3.71
C ALA A 43 -2.26 -9.84 -2.74
N PHE A 44 -3.10 -10.88 -2.79
CA PHE A 44 -3.00 -12.01 -1.88
C PHE A 44 -1.77 -12.88 -2.13
N LYS A 45 -1.38 -13.08 -3.39
CA LYS A 45 -0.11 -13.75 -3.72
C LYS A 45 1.13 -12.98 -3.22
N LEU A 46 1.06 -11.66 -3.17
CA LEU A 46 2.10 -10.82 -2.57
C LEU A 46 2.13 -10.94 -1.04
N LEU A 47 0.96 -11.04 -0.40
CA LEU A 47 0.86 -11.29 1.04
C LEU A 47 1.47 -12.64 1.44
N ASP A 48 1.36 -13.67 0.61
CA ASP A 48 2.04 -14.98 0.80
C ASP A 48 3.58 -14.84 0.81
N LEU A 49 4.10 -13.77 0.19
CA LEU A 49 5.52 -13.40 0.23
C LEU A 49 5.87 -12.45 1.39
N ASN A 50 4.94 -12.23 2.32
CA ASN A 50 5.05 -11.26 3.41
C ASN A 50 5.28 -9.81 2.94
N ALA A 51 4.77 -9.44 1.76
CA ALA A 51 4.86 -8.09 1.26
C ALA A 51 3.95 -7.12 2.04
N PHE A 52 4.40 -5.88 2.15
CA PHE A 52 3.56 -4.74 2.50
C PHE A 52 2.96 -4.15 1.23
N ILE A 53 1.74 -3.63 1.32
CA ILE A 53 0.99 -3.07 0.20
C ILE A 53 0.61 -1.63 0.55
N SER A 54 1.05 -0.68 -0.28
CA SER A 54 0.84 0.74 -0.04
C SER A 54 -0.38 1.25 -0.81
N ALA A 55 -1.25 1.96 -0.09
CA ALA A 55 -2.43 2.62 -0.63
C ALA A 55 -2.13 4.10 -0.88
N SER A 56 -2.29 4.54 -2.12
CA SER A 56 -2.29 5.95 -2.51
C SER A 56 -3.71 6.51 -2.60
N GLY A 57 -3.84 7.80 -2.92
CA GLY A 57 -5.12 8.47 -3.09
C GLY A 57 -6.09 7.80 -4.06
N VAL A 58 -5.59 6.95 -4.96
CA VAL A 58 -6.41 6.18 -5.93
C VAL A 58 -7.49 5.34 -5.25
N VAL A 59 -7.22 4.79 -4.06
CA VAL A 59 -8.19 3.96 -3.33
C VAL A 59 -9.49 4.72 -3.01
N THR A 60 -9.43 6.05 -2.93
CA THR A 60 -10.58 6.92 -2.63
C THR A 60 -11.44 7.24 -3.86
N PHE A 61 -11.00 6.87 -5.07
CA PHE A 61 -11.68 7.30 -6.29
C PHE A 61 -12.99 6.56 -6.51
N LYS A 62 -14.01 7.26 -7.02
CA LYS A 62 -15.33 6.69 -7.28
C LYS A 62 -15.32 5.44 -8.18
N LYS A 63 -14.35 5.34 -9.08
CA LYS A 63 -14.22 4.19 -10.01
C LYS A 63 -13.31 3.08 -9.48
N SER A 64 -12.76 3.21 -8.27
CA SER A 64 -11.80 2.25 -7.69
C SER A 64 -12.46 1.28 -6.70
N HIS A 65 -13.71 0.86 -6.94
CA HIS A 65 -14.47 -0.01 -6.03
C HIS A 65 -13.78 -1.35 -5.78
N GLU A 66 -13.23 -1.97 -6.84
CA GLU A 66 -12.52 -3.25 -6.72
C GLU A 66 -11.24 -3.11 -5.89
N LEU A 67 -10.50 -2.01 -6.11
CA LEU A 67 -9.31 -1.71 -5.32
C LEU A 67 -9.67 -1.47 -3.85
N ALA A 68 -10.71 -0.70 -3.57
CA ALA A 68 -11.19 -0.48 -2.21
C ALA A 68 -11.62 -1.80 -1.55
N SER A 69 -12.35 -2.66 -2.28
CA SER A 69 -12.71 -4.00 -1.79
C SER A 69 -11.47 -4.86 -1.49
N THR A 70 -10.45 -4.79 -2.33
CA THR A 70 -9.17 -5.49 -2.09
C THR A 70 -8.52 -4.99 -0.81
N PHE A 71 -8.39 -3.68 -0.61
CA PHE A 71 -7.83 -3.11 0.62
C PHE A 71 -8.65 -3.42 1.86
N LYS A 72 -9.97 -3.56 1.74
CA LYS A 72 -10.83 -4.01 2.85
C LYS A 72 -10.40 -5.36 3.38
N ASP A 73 -9.97 -6.26 2.51
CA ASP A 73 -9.63 -7.64 2.85
C ASP A 73 -8.14 -7.84 3.22
N ILE A 74 -7.23 -6.95 2.78
CA ILE A 74 -5.81 -6.99 3.16
C ILE A 74 -5.67 -6.84 4.68
N PRO A 75 -4.87 -7.67 5.38
CA PRO A 75 -4.64 -7.54 6.82
C PRO A 75 -4.09 -6.15 7.17
N ASN A 76 -4.59 -5.56 8.26
CA ASN A 76 -4.20 -4.20 8.67
C ASN A 76 -2.69 -4.05 8.90
N ASN A 77 -2.04 -5.11 9.39
CA ASN A 77 -0.58 -5.14 9.63
C ASN A 77 0.26 -5.30 8.35
N ARG A 78 -0.35 -5.22 7.18
CA ARG A 78 0.34 -5.28 5.88
C ARG A 78 0.05 -4.06 5.00
N ILE A 79 -0.68 -3.07 5.52
CA ILE A 79 -1.03 -1.86 4.78
C ILE A 79 -0.10 -0.71 5.17
N LEU A 80 0.45 -0.05 4.16
CA LEU A 80 1.03 1.28 4.27
C LEU A 80 0.17 2.29 3.51
N VAL A 81 0.42 3.56 3.76
CA VAL A 81 -0.24 4.67 3.07
C VAL A 81 0.80 5.65 2.52
N GLU A 82 0.49 6.23 1.38
CA GLU A 82 1.36 7.16 0.69
C GLU A 82 0.55 8.21 -0.07
N THR A 83 1.21 9.21 -0.61
CA THR A 83 0.56 10.24 -1.43
C THR A 83 0.79 10.08 -2.92
N ASP A 84 1.97 9.68 -3.33
CA ASP A 84 2.46 9.75 -4.72
C ASP A 84 2.41 11.18 -5.29
N SER A 85 2.64 12.17 -4.39
CA SER A 85 2.65 13.60 -4.77
C SER A 85 3.67 13.88 -5.88
N PRO A 86 3.34 14.76 -6.83
CA PRO A 86 2.19 15.68 -6.91
C PRO A 86 0.95 15.06 -7.59
N TYR A 87 0.93 13.76 -7.81
CA TYR A 87 -0.15 13.03 -8.49
C TYR A 87 -1.17 12.45 -7.51
N LEU A 88 -2.28 11.92 -8.04
CA LEU A 88 -3.25 11.07 -7.36
C LEU A 88 -3.91 11.71 -6.13
N ALA A 89 -4.16 13.04 -6.14
CA ALA A 89 -4.85 13.71 -5.06
C ALA A 89 -6.13 12.95 -4.66
N PRO A 90 -6.30 12.60 -3.37
CA PRO A 90 -7.45 11.82 -2.89
C PRO A 90 -8.76 12.63 -2.96
N VAL A 91 -9.90 11.94 -2.89
CA VAL A 91 -11.19 12.59 -2.66
C VAL A 91 -11.17 13.20 -1.24
N PRO A 92 -11.66 14.47 -1.03
CA PRO A 92 -12.41 15.30 -1.98
C PRO A 92 -11.55 16.23 -2.87
N LEU A 93 -10.22 16.09 -2.84
CA LEU A 93 -9.28 17.02 -3.46
C LEU A 93 -8.91 16.64 -4.91
N ARG A 94 -9.68 15.78 -5.54
CA ARG A 94 -9.48 15.40 -6.95
C ARG A 94 -9.37 16.62 -7.88
N GLY A 95 -8.39 16.54 -8.80
CA GLY A 95 -8.12 17.63 -9.76
C GLY A 95 -7.19 18.74 -9.24
N LYS A 96 -6.81 18.70 -7.96
CA LYS A 96 -5.75 19.55 -7.40
C LYS A 96 -4.40 18.87 -7.51
N THR A 97 -3.32 19.64 -7.45
CA THR A 97 -1.97 19.11 -7.21
C THR A 97 -1.94 18.44 -5.84
N ASN A 98 -1.49 17.19 -5.77
CA ASN A 98 -1.39 16.47 -4.52
C ASN A 98 -0.18 16.96 -3.71
N GLU A 99 -0.29 16.87 -2.40
CA GLU A 99 0.78 17.22 -1.46
C GLU A 99 0.81 16.24 -0.27
N PRO A 100 1.93 16.12 0.47
CA PRO A 100 2.05 15.16 1.58
C PRO A 100 0.97 15.31 2.65
N SER A 101 0.48 16.52 2.92
CA SER A 101 -0.57 16.79 3.92
C SER A 101 -1.91 16.11 3.57
N TYR A 102 -2.16 15.82 2.29
CA TYR A 102 -3.41 15.19 1.84
C TYR A 102 -3.52 13.70 2.16
N ILE A 103 -2.45 13.09 2.68
CA ILE A 103 -2.46 11.68 3.13
C ILE A 103 -3.58 11.40 4.15
N ILE A 104 -3.98 12.40 4.93
CA ILE A 104 -5.06 12.29 5.91
C ILE A 104 -6.37 11.80 5.30
N HIS A 105 -6.68 12.16 4.06
CA HIS A 105 -7.90 11.75 3.37
C HIS A 105 -7.85 10.26 2.98
N THR A 106 -6.69 9.76 2.56
CA THR A 106 -6.47 8.34 2.29
C THR A 106 -6.60 7.52 3.57
N VAL A 107 -5.96 7.96 4.65
CA VAL A 107 -6.05 7.31 5.98
C VAL A 107 -7.48 7.28 6.49
N LYS A 108 -8.20 8.41 6.40
CA LYS A 108 -9.61 8.50 6.82
C LYS A 108 -10.48 7.52 6.04
N PHE A 109 -10.37 7.50 4.71
CA PHE A 109 -11.12 6.58 3.87
C PHE A 109 -10.87 5.12 4.25
N LEU A 110 -9.59 4.73 4.42
CA LEU A 110 -9.24 3.35 4.79
C LEU A 110 -9.70 2.98 6.20
N SER A 111 -9.64 3.90 7.17
CA SER A 111 -10.13 3.65 8.53
C SER A 111 -11.64 3.38 8.54
N GLU A 112 -12.42 4.15 7.79
CA GLU A 112 -13.86 3.94 7.61
C GLU A 112 -14.13 2.59 6.91
N LEU A 113 -13.39 2.28 5.84
CA LEU A 113 -13.49 1.02 5.10
C LEU A 113 -13.21 -0.20 6.00
N LYS A 114 -12.23 -0.09 6.89
CA LYS A 114 -11.81 -1.11 7.86
C LYS A 114 -12.66 -1.13 9.12
N LYS A 115 -13.56 -0.17 9.31
CA LYS A 115 -14.40 -0.01 10.50
C LYS A 115 -13.60 0.12 11.81
N ILE A 116 -12.48 0.83 11.75
CA ILE A 116 -11.66 1.18 12.91
C ILE A 116 -11.46 2.69 12.97
N SER A 117 -11.07 3.21 14.14
CA SER A 117 -10.89 4.66 14.28
C SER A 117 -9.71 5.17 13.46
N PHE A 118 -9.79 6.43 13.01
CA PHE A 118 -8.68 7.12 12.33
C PHE A 118 -7.37 7.03 13.13
N LYS A 119 -7.45 7.28 14.46
CA LYS A 119 -6.29 7.23 15.34
C LYS A 119 -5.65 5.83 15.39
N GLU A 120 -6.47 4.81 15.48
CA GLU A 120 -6.01 3.42 15.51
C GLU A 120 -5.39 3.01 14.19
N PHE A 121 -6.04 3.30 13.05
CA PHE A 121 -5.49 2.99 11.75
C PHE A 121 -4.18 3.73 11.48
N SER A 122 -4.08 5.02 11.85
CA SER A 122 -2.84 5.80 11.77
C SER A 122 -1.71 5.14 12.57
N LYS A 123 -2.00 4.67 13.79
CA LYS A 123 -1.01 3.96 14.62
C LYS A 123 -0.56 2.65 13.96
N ILE A 124 -1.49 1.88 13.40
CA ILE A 124 -1.18 0.62 12.71
C ILE A 124 -0.25 0.87 11.53
N THR A 125 -0.58 1.82 10.65
CA THR A 125 0.24 2.11 9.46
C THR A 125 1.60 2.68 9.83
N THR A 126 1.71 3.46 10.91
CA THR A 126 2.98 3.93 11.45
C THR A 126 3.83 2.75 11.96
N ASN A 127 3.25 1.82 12.72
CA ASN A 127 3.94 0.64 13.20
C ASN A 127 4.41 -0.24 12.02
N ASN A 128 3.57 -0.40 11.00
CA ASN A 128 3.92 -1.13 9.78
C ASN A 128 5.12 -0.50 9.06
N PHE A 129 5.20 0.84 9.05
CA PHE A 129 6.34 1.55 8.48
C PHE A 129 7.64 1.19 9.24
N PHE A 130 7.62 1.25 10.55
CA PHE A 130 8.80 0.88 11.37
C PHE A 130 9.11 -0.62 11.31
N GLU A 131 8.09 -1.50 11.21
CA GLU A 131 8.32 -2.93 10.97
C GLU A 131 9.05 -3.15 9.64
N LEU A 132 8.68 -2.41 8.60
CA LEU A 132 9.29 -2.54 7.27
C LEU A 132 10.68 -1.94 7.21
N PHE A 133 10.85 -0.68 7.61
CA PHE A 133 12.07 0.11 7.39
C PHE A 133 13.01 0.14 8.59
N GLY A 134 12.56 -0.26 9.78
CA GLY A 134 13.28 -0.09 11.03
C GLY A 134 13.05 1.28 11.66
N GLU A 135 13.55 1.46 12.87
CA GLU A 135 13.55 2.77 13.53
C GLU A 135 14.54 3.69 12.82
N LEU A 136 14.12 4.94 12.60
CA LEU A 136 14.99 6.00 12.08
C LEU A 136 15.88 6.45 13.23
N ASN A 137 17.16 6.09 13.19
CA ASN A 137 18.17 6.60 14.11
C ASN A 137 18.57 8.02 13.75
#